data_6677101fa741ea68062c6cca77aa7689
#
_entry.id   6677101fa741ea68062c6cca77aa7689
#
_cell.length_a   1.000
_cell.length_b   1.000
_cell.length_c   1.000
_cell.angle_alpha   90.00
_cell.angle_beta   90.00
_cell.angle_gamma   90.00
#
_symmetry.space_group_name_H-M   'P 1'
#
loop_
_entity.id
_entity.type
_entity.pdbx_description
1 polymer ?
#
loop_
_entity_poly.entity_id
_entity_poly.type
_entity_poly.pdbx_seq_one_letter_code
_entity_poly.pdbx_strand_id
1 'polypeptide(L)'
;LALYREAAGAGYPDAQCALGVLHHQGKGVDQDDREAVRLFRQAAEGGYPRAWHFLGLSYDQGTGVEQNAQEAFRCFLAAAQGDYTEALCQTGMCYYFGHGTERDYDRAAEYFCRGAEREHPRSMTRLGVCYETGHGVEQDVQRAEDLYRRAMALGELEGQYCLAGLLRRRKDPESHRGAARLLQKPAAVGMP
;
A
#
# COMPACT_ATOMS: atom_id res chain seq x y z
N LEU A 1 5.49 10.93 -24.46
CA LEU A 1 4.38 10.08 -24.86
C LEU A 1 4.70 9.22 -26.08
N ALA A 2 5.21 9.81 -27.20
CA ALA A 2 5.55 9.05 -28.41
C ALA A 2 6.48 7.86 -28.12
N LEU A 3 7.55 8.08 -27.38
CA LEU A 3 8.49 7.02 -26.97
C LEU A 3 7.83 5.92 -26.13
N TYR A 4 6.91 6.27 -25.22
CA TYR A 4 6.17 5.26 -24.46
C TYR A 4 5.26 4.40 -25.35
N ARG A 5 4.60 5.01 -26.37
CA ARG A 5 3.78 4.27 -27.32
C ARG A 5 4.62 3.32 -28.19
N GLU A 6 5.76 3.78 -28.66
CA GLU A 6 6.69 2.97 -29.45
C GLU A 6 7.23 1.80 -28.64
N ALA A 7 7.75 2.05 -27.44
CA ALA A 7 8.27 1.01 -26.55
C ALA A 7 7.18 0.03 -26.10
N ALA A 8 5.99 0.51 -25.76
CA ALA A 8 4.86 -0.35 -25.40
C ALA A 8 4.43 -1.23 -26.59
N GLY A 9 4.43 -0.67 -27.82
CA GLY A 9 4.16 -1.41 -29.04
C GLY A 9 5.23 -2.45 -29.37
N ALA A 10 6.48 -2.21 -28.97
CA ALA A 10 7.59 -3.15 -29.07
C ALA A 10 7.55 -4.24 -27.96
N GLY A 11 6.58 -4.17 -27.04
CA GLY A 11 6.35 -5.19 -26.02
C GLY A 11 7.13 -4.98 -24.71
N TYR A 12 7.76 -3.82 -24.47
CA TYR A 12 8.45 -3.53 -23.22
C TYR A 12 7.45 -3.37 -22.07
N PRO A 13 7.48 -4.26 -21.02
CA PRO A 13 6.44 -4.28 -19.99
C PRO A 13 6.39 -3.02 -19.10
N ASP A 14 7.53 -2.41 -18.83
CA ASP A 14 7.62 -1.15 -18.08
C ASP A 14 6.96 0.02 -18.83
N ALA A 15 7.17 0.09 -20.16
CA ALA A 15 6.55 1.08 -21.03
C ALA A 15 5.04 0.86 -21.16
N GLN A 16 4.59 -0.40 -21.27
CA GLN A 16 3.17 -0.77 -21.27
C GLN A 16 2.51 -0.33 -19.96
N CYS A 17 3.12 -0.63 -18.81
CA CYS A 17 2.62 -0.21 -17.51
C CYS A 17 2.57 1.33 -17.39
N ALA A 18 3.63 2.03 -17.83
CA ALA A 18 3.65 3.50 -17.82
C ALA A 18 2.56 4.10 -18.70
N LEU A 19 2.36 3.58 -19.91
CA LEU A 19 1.29 4.01 -20.81
C LEU A 19 -0.10 3.73 -20.22
N GLY A 20 -0.29 2.58 -19.55
CA GLY A 20 -1.51 2.27 -18.81
C GLY A 20 -1.83 3.29 -17.72
N VAL A 21 -0.83 3.73 -16.95
CA VAL A 21 -0.99 4.80 -15.95
C VAL A 21 -1.38 6.13 -16.62
N LEU A 22 -0.82 6.46 -17.78
CA LEU A 22 -1.19 7.68 -18.52
C LEU A 22 -2.64 7.64 -18.99
N HIS A 23 -3.12 6.50 -19.51
CA HIS A 23 -4.53 6.32 -19.89
C HIS A 23 -5.46 6.40 -18.66
N HIS A 24 -5.10 5.77 -17.55
CA HIS A 24 -5.87 5.87 -16.31
C HIS A 24 -6.00 7.32 -15.81
N GLN A 25 -4.93 8.11 -15.92
CA GLN A 25 -4.92 9.50 -15.43
C GLN A 25 -5.38 10.54 -16.45
N GLY A 26 -5.58 10.18 -17.72
CA GLY A 26 -5.86 11.13 -18.79
C GLY A 26 -4.71 12.13 -19.05
N LYS A 27 -3.45 11.74 -18.77
CA LYS A 27 -2.29 12.64 -18.92
C LYS A 27 -1.66 12.55 -20.29
N GLY A 28 -1.95 13.53 -21.14
CA GLY A 28 -1.46 13.61 -22.51
C GLY A 28 -2.15 12.65 -23.49
N VAL A 29 -3.11 11.88 -23.00
CA VAL A 29 -4.01 10.99 -23.75
C VAL A 29 -5.42 11.15 -23.16
N ASP A 30 -6.45 10.79 -23.92
CA ASP A 30 -7.79 10.68 -23.38
C ASP A 30 -7.82 9.59 -22.29
N GLN A 31 -8.55 9.87 -21.22
CA GLN A 31 -8.71 8.90 -20.14
C GLN A 31 -9.46 7.68 -20.67
N ASP A 32 -8.85 6.51 -20.54
CA ASP A 32 -9.43 5.21 -20.93
C ASP A 32 -8.96 4.13 -19.97
N ASP A 33 -9.80 3.84 -18.97
CA ASP A 33 -9.50 2.83 -17.96
C ASP A 33 -9.53 1.40 -18.52
N ARG A 34 -10.28 1.14 -19.60
CA ARG A 34 -10.28 -0.18 -20.26
C ARG A 34 -8.96 -0.42 -20.96
N GLU A 35 -8.46 0.59 -21.65
CA GLU A 35 -7.13 0.52 -22.28
C GLU A 35 -6.02 0.42 -21.24
N ALA A 36 -6.14 1.15 -20.12
CA ALA A 36 -5.21 1.04 -18.98
C ALA A 36 -5.14 -0.40 -18.46
N VAL A 37 -6.29 -1.05 -18.21
CA VAL A 37 -6.36 -2.45 -17.75
C VAL A 37 -5.74 -3.41 -18.79
N ARG A 38 -5.98 -3.20 -20.08
CA ARG A 38 -5.38 -4.00 -21.14
C ARG A 38 -3.86 -3.93 -21.09
N LEU A 39 -3.31 -2.73 -20.97
CA LEU A 39 -1.88 -2.47 -20.87
C LEU A 39 -1.26 -3.02 -19.59
N PHE A 40 -1.93 -2.87 -18.44
CA PHE A 40 -1.47 -3.47 -17.19
C PHE A 40 -1.40 -4.99 -17.28
N ARG A 41 -2.41 -5.63 -17.90
CA ARG A 41 -2.40 -7.09 -18.10
C ARG A 41 -1.23 -7.53 -18.96
N GLN A 42 -1.00 -6.88 -20.09
CA GLN A 42 0.15 -7.19 -20.96
C GLN A 42 1.49 -7.04 -20.22
N ALA A 43 1.66 -5.94 -19.48
CA ALA A 43 2.88 -5.70 -18.71
C ALA A 43 3.07 -6.72 -17.57
N ALA A 44 1.98 -7.13 -16.91
CA ALA A 44 1.98 -8.13 -15.86
C ALA A 44 2.37 -9.52 -16.38
N GLU A 45 1.79 -9.94 -17.52
CA GLU A 45 2.14 -11.17 -18.23
C GLU A 45 3.60 -11.14 -18.73
N GLY A 46 4.12 -9.95 -19.08
CA GLY A 46 5.53 -9.70 -19.39
C GLY A 46 6.48 -9.74 -18.17
N GLY A 47 5.97 -10.04 -16.98
CA GLY A 47 6.76 -10.20 -15.75
C GLY A 47 7.08 -8.89 -15.04
N TYR A 48 6.31 -7.82 -15.22
CA TYR A 48 6.52 -6.56 -14.53
C TYR A 48 5.66 -6.45 -13.25
N PRO A 49 6.23 -6.58 -12.03
CA PRO A 49 5.44 -6.70 -10.80
C PRO A 49 4.56 -5.50 -10.49
N ARG A 50 5.01 -4.30 -10.83
CA ARG A 50 4.24 -3.07 -10.65
C ARG A 50 2.92 -3.09 -11.45
N ALA A 51 2.90 -3.75 -12.61
CA ALA A 51 1.70 -3.86 -13.42
C ALA A 51 0.64 -4.74 -12.75
N TRP A 52 1.06 -5.82 -12.09
CA TRP A 52 0.16 -6.63 -11.25
C TRP A 52 -0.50 -5.79 -10.15
N HIS A 53 0.24 -4.88 -9.50
CA HIS A 53 -0.33 -3.99 -8.50
C HIS A 53 -1.42 -3.08 -9.08
N PHE A 54 -1.17 -2.42 -10.22
CA PHE A 54 -2.18 -1.57 -10.87
C PHE A 54 -3.39 -2.37 -11.36
N LEU A 55 -3.18 -3.56 -11.89
CA LEU A 55 -4.26 -4.46 -12.28
C LEU A 55 -5.11 -4.86 -11.05
N GLY A 56 -4.46 -5.13 -9.91
CA GLY A 56 -5.12 -5.40 -8.64
C GLY A 56 -5.99 -4.23 -8.18
N LEU A 57 -5.48 -3.00 -8.27
CA LEU A 57 -6.26 -1.79 -7.96
C LEU A 57 -7.48 -1.64 -8.90
N SER A 58 -7.30 -1.95 -10.18
CA SER A 58 -8.39 -1.90 -11.17
C SER A 58 -9.51 -2.89 -10.82
N TYR A 59 -9.17 -4.11 -10.43
CA TYR A 59 -10.15 -5.10 -9.97
C TYR A 59 -10.79 -4.72 -8.63
N ASP A 60 -10.01 -4.15 -7.71
CA ASP A 60 -10.51 -3.74 -6.39
C ASP A 60 -11.56 -2.62 -6.49
N GLN A 61 -11.34 -1.66 -7.39
CA GLN A 61 -12.19 -0.50 -7.58
C GLN A 61 -13.25 -0.66 -8.67
N GLY A 62 -13.15 -1.69 -9.52
CA GLY A 62 -14.00 -1.84 -10.71
C GLY A 62 -13.69 -0.81 -11.81
N THR A 63 -12.45 -0.32 -11.88
CA THR A 63 -12.04 0.72 -12.82
C THR A 63 -11.55 0.09 -14.13
N GLY A 64 -12.30 0.27 -15.21
CA GLY A 64 -12.02 -0.33 -16.52
C GLY A 64 -12.27 -1.84 -16.62
N VAL A 65 -12.64 -2.48 -15.53
CA VAL A 65 -12.95 -3.91 -15.41
C VAL A 65 -14.04 -4.10 -14.36
N GLU A 66 -14.77 -5.22 -14.39
CA GLU A 66 -15.73 -5.56 -13.34
C GLU A 66 -15.00 -5.76 -12.00
N GLN A 67 -15.56 -5.20 -10.93
CA GLN A 67 -15.00 -5.30 -9.58
C GLN A 67 -14.95 -6.76 -9.13
N ASN A 68 -13.78 -7.20 -8.67
CA ASN A 68 -13.57 -8.57 -8.22
C ASN A 68 -12.46 -8.63 -7.16
N ALA A 69 -12.86 -8.82 -5.91
CA ALA A 69 -11.94 -8.85 -4.79
C ALA A 69 -10.95 -10.03 -4.85
N GLN A 70 -11.38 -11.20 -5.34
CA GLN A 70 -10.50 -12.37 -5.45
C GLN A 70 -9.40 -12.13 -6.50
N GLU A 71 -9.75 -11.56 -7.66
CA GLU A 71 -8.77 -11.21 -8.68
C GLU A 71 -7.85 -10.08 -8.21
N ALA A 72 -8.38 -9.08 -7.48
CA ALA A 72 -7.55 -8.04 -6.86
C ALA A 72 -6.50 -8.64 -5.92
N PHE A 73 -6.93 -9.54 -5.03
CA PHE A 73 -6.00 -10.23 -4.11
C PHE A 73 -4.94 -11.03 -4.86
N ARG A 74 -5.32 -11.81 -5.90
CA ARG A 74 -4.36 -12.58 -6.72
C ARG A 74 -3.31 -11.67 -7.36
N CYS A 75 -3.74 -10.54 -7.88
CA CYS A 75 -2.85 -9.55 -8.49
C CYS A 75 -1.91 -8.92 -7.45
N PHE A 76 -2.41 -8.51 -6.27
CA PHE A 76 -1.55 -7.99 -5.20
C PHE A 76 -0.53 -9.02 -4.72
N LEU A 77 -0.96 -10.27 -4.57
CA LEU A 77 -0.07 -11.38 -4.18
C LEU A 77 1.03 -11.60 -5.22
N ALA A 78 0.70 -11.62 -6.51
CA ALA A 78 1.68 -11.73 -7.59
C ALA A 78 2.68 -10.57 -7.61
N ALA A 79 2.19 -9.33 -7.41
CA ALA A 79 3.06 -8.16 -7.29
C ALA A 79 4.01 -8.24 -6.09
N ALA A 80 3.50 -8.72 -4.93
CA ALA A 80 4.29 -8.90 -3.71
C ALA A 80 5.34 -10.01 -3.83
N GLN A 81 5.04 -11.07 -4.57
CA GLN A 81 5.99 -12.14 -4.92
C GLN A 81 7.07 -11.65 -5.89
N GLY A 82 6.75 -10.70 -6.75
CA GLY A 82 7.69 -9.99 -7.62
C GLY A 82 8.43 -8.85 -6.93
N ASP A 83 8.43 -8.79 -5.59
CA ASP A 83 9.14 -7.82 -4.77
C ASP A 83 8.69 -6.35 -4.91
N TYR A 84 7.47 -6.11 -5.37
CA TYR A 84 6.93 -4.75 -5.38
C TYR A 84 6.45 -4.34 -3.97
N THR A 85 7.10 -3.34 -3.39
CA THR A 85 6.95 -3.00 -1.96
C THR A 85 5.55 -2.53 -1.60
N GLU A 86 4.90 -1.73 -2.43
CA GLU A 86 3.53 -1.25 -2.19
C GLU A 86 2.51 -2.40 -2.15
N ALA A 87 2.76 -3.46 -2.93
CA ALA A 87 1.90 -4.64 -2.95
C ALA A 87 2.00 -5.47 -1.66
N LEU A 88 3.12 -5.41 -0.94
CA LEU A 88 3.24 -6.07 0.37
C LEU A 88 2.17 -5.53 1.34
N CYS A 89 2.01 -4.22 1.41
CA CYS A 89 0.99 -3.60 2.26
C CYS A 89 -0.43 -4.02 1.82
N GLN A 90 -0.72 -3.99 0.51
CA GLN A 90 -2.05 -4.37 0.01
C GLN A 90 -2.37 -5.84 0.25
N THR A 91 -1.40 -6.74 0.03
CA THR A 91 -1.56 -8.17 0.31
C THR A 91 -1.81 -8.41 1.80
N GLY A 92 -1.04 -7.75 2.68
CA GLY A 92 -1.26 -7.81 4.12
C GLY A 92 -2.65 -7.31 4.52
N MET A 93 -3.14 -6.22 3.91
CA MET A 93 -4.50 -5.71 4.14
C MET A 93 -5.58 -6.70 3.68
N CYS A 94 -5.38 -7.36 2.54
CA CYS A 94 -6.31 -8.40 2.07
C CYS A 94 -6.43 -9.53 3.10
N TYR A 95 -5.33 -10.04 3.63
CA TYR A 95 -5.35 -11.05 4.68
C TYR A 95 -5.94 -10.53 5.99
N TYR A 96 -5.63 -9.28 6.40
CA TYR A 96 -6.10 -8.70 7.65
C TYR A 96 -7.62 -8.56 7.70
N PHE A 97 -8.25 -8.16 6.60
CA PHE A 97 -9.69 -7.96 6.51
C PHE A 97 -10.46 -9.13 5.88
N GLY A 98 -9.77 -10.10 5.28
CA GLY A 98 -10.40 -11.16 4.50
C GLY A 98 -10.96 -10.65 3.16
N HIS A 99 -10.28 -9.66 2.53
CA HIS A 99 -10.75 -9.09 1.28
C HIS A 99 -10.20 -9.89 0.08
N GLY A 100 -11.09 -10.58 -0.61
CA GLY A 100 -10.73 -11.49 -1.72
C GLY A 100 -10.03 -12.79 -1.30
N THR A 101 -9.84 -13.01 -0.01
CA THR A 101 -9.25 -14.21 0.59
C THR A 101 -9.85 -14.44 1.98
N GLU A 102 -9.57 -15.56 2.60
CA GLU A 102 -9.89 -15.78 4.02
C GLU A 102 -9.02 -14.88 4.89
N ARG A 103 -9.61 -14.41 6.01
CA ARG A 103 -8.88 -13.60 6.98
C ARG A 103 -7.80 -14.42 7.68
N ASP A 104 -6.58 -13.89 7.68
CA ASP A 104 -5.41 -14.53 8.29
C ASP A 104 -4.47 -13.44 8.84
N TYR A 105 -4.50 -13.26 10.17
CA TYR A 105 -3.70 -12.21 10.81
C TYR A 105 -2.20 -12.54 10.84
N ASP A 106 -1.83 -13.83 10.87
CA ASP A 106 -0.43 -14.26 10.89
C ASP A 106 0.23 -13.89 9.55
N ARG A 107 -0.42 -14.24 8.44
CA ARG A 107 0.03 -13.83 7.10
C ARG A 107 0.00 -12.33 6.91
N ALA A 108 -1.02 -11.64 7.42
CA ALA A 108 -1.07 -10.18 7.35
C ALA A 108 0.15 -9.54 8.01
N ALA A 109 0.47 -9.98 9.24
CA ALA A 109 1.63 -9.49 9.98
C ALA A 109 2.96 -9.80 9.26
N GLU A 110 3.09 -10.99 8.65
CA GLU A 110 4.28 -11.33 7.84
C GLU A 110 4.47 -10.35 6.67
N TYR A 111 3.42 -10.07 5.88
CA TYR A 111 3.51 -9.15 4.77
C TYR A 111 3.77 -7.70 5.23
N PHE A 112 3.17 -7.27 6.33
CA PHE A 112 3.47 -5.95 6.89
C PHE A 112 4.91 -5.85 7.41
N CYS A 113 5.44 -6.92 8.01
CA CYS A 113 6.83 -7.00 8.46
C CYS A 113 7.80 -6.84 7.28
N ARG A 114 7.61 -7.61 6.20
CA ARG A 114 8.41 -7.49 4.97
C ARG A 114 8.37 -6.08 4.36
N GLY A 115 7.21 -5.42 4.40
CA GLY A 115 7.07 -4.03 3.96
C GLY A 115 7.78 -3.05 4.92
N ALA A 116 7.71 -3.27 6.22
CA ALA A 116 8.35 -2.43 7.23
C ALA A 116 9.90 -2.55 7.18
N GLU A 117 10.44 -3.73 6.88
CA GLU A 117 11.87 -3.96 6.64
C GLU A 117 12.40 -3.16 5.44
N ARG A 118 11.54 -2.86 4.47
CA ARG A 118 11.82 -2.01 3.31
C ARG A 118 11.49 -0.53 3.55
N GLU A 119 11.33 -0.15 4.79
CA GLU A 119 10.99 1.21 5.22
C GLU A 119 9.70 1.77 4.59
N HIS A 120 8.75 0.89 4.22
CA HIS A 120 7.46 1.31 3.68
C HIS A 120 6.55 1.85 4.79
N PRO A 121 6.20 3.15 4.81
CA PRO A 121 5.60 3.79 5.99
C PRO A 121 4.22 3.22 6.34
N ARG A 122 3.39 2.92 5.33
CA ARG A 122 2.06 2.33 5.56
C ARG A 122 2.16 0.91 6.14
N SER A 123 3.15 0.12 5.70
CA SER A 123 3.38 -1.22 6.28
C SER A 123 3.84 -1.12 7.74
N MET A 124 4.70 -0.15 8.08
CA MET A 124 5.07 0.11 9.48
C MET A 124 3.84 0.44 10.34
N THR A 125 2.95 1.31 9.84
CA THR A 125 1.72 1.65 10.55
C THR A 125 0.85 0.42 10.75
N ARG A 126 0.65 -0.41 9.72
CA ARG A 126 -0.16 -1.64 9.82
C ARG A 126 0.46 -2.67 10.75
N LEU A 127 1.78 -2.85 10.70
CA LEU A 127 2.49 -3.73 11.64
C LEU A 127 2.39 -3.20 13.08
N GLY A 128 2.45 -1.88 13.27
CA GLY A 128 2.21 -1.24 14.56
C GLY A 128 0.82 -1.57 15.11
N VAL A 129 -0.22 -1.53 14.26
CA VAL A 129 -1.57 -1.96 14.65
C VAL A 129 -1.59 -3.44 15.05
N CYS A 130 -0.89 -4.31 14.34
CA CYS A 130 -0.78 -5.73 14.70
C CYS A 130 -0.16 -5.89 16.09
N TYR A 131 0.95 -5.22 16.40
CA TYR A 131 1.56 -5.26 17.74
C TYR A 131 0.69 -4.63 18.82
N GLU A 132 -0.05 -3.57 18.51
CA GLU A 132 -0.95 -2.92 19.47
C GLU A 132 -2.12 -3.83 19.86
N THR A 133 -2.64 -4.61 18.90
CA THR A 133 -3.84 -5.44 19.08
C THR A 133 -3.54 -6.90 19.37
N GLY A 134 -2.32 -7.37 19.10
CA GLY A 134 -1.96 -8.79 19.18
C GLY A 134 -2.48 -9.61 18.00
N HIS A 135 -2.77 -8.99 16.85
CA HIS A 135 -3.23 -9.70 15.66
C HIS A 135 -2.05 -10.23 14.83
N GLY A 136 -1.87 -11.55 14.81
CA GLY A 136 -0.81 -12.23 14.07
C GLY A 136 0.59 -12.06 14.65
N VAL A 137 0.71 -11.41 15.80
CA VAL A 137 1.94 -11.25 16.57
C VAL A 137 1.61 -11.17 18.06
N GLU A 138 2.57 -11.47 18.93
CA GLU A 138 2.42 -11.19 20.35
C GLU A 138 2.25 -9.68 20.57
N GLN A 139 1.29 -9.31 21.43
CA GLN A 139 1.00 -7.90 21.70
C GLN A 139 2.21 -7.20 22.33
N ASP A 140 2.66 -6.11 21.72
CA ASP A 140 3.77 -5.31 22.20
C ASP A 140 3.52 -3.82 21.88
N VAL A 141 2.99 -3.11 22.87
CA VAL A 141 2.65 -1.68 22.73
C VAL A 141 3.88 -0.81 22.51
N GLN A 142 5.05 -1.22 23.00
CA GLN A 142 6.28 -0.45 22.81
C GLN A 142 6.77 -0.55 21.36
N ARG A 143 6.75 -1.75 20.78
CA ARG A 143 7.04 -1.94 19.35
C ARG A 143 6.06 -1.21 18.45
N ALA A 144 4.76 -1.21 18.81
CA ALA A 144 3.75 -0.45 18.08
C ALA A 144 4.10 1.05 18.06
N GLU A 145 4.45 1.62 19.21
CA GLU A 145 4.84 3.02 19.35
C GLU A 145 6.05 3.37 18.49
N ASP A 146 7.09 2.54 18.50
CA ASP A 146 8.31 2.75 17.72
C ASP A 146 8.02 2.71 16.20
N LEU A 147 7.18 1.78 15.75
CA LEU A 147 6.74 1.68 14.35
C LEU A 147 5.93 2.91 13.93
N TYR A 148 5.02 3.38 14.76
CA TYR A 148 4.24 4.59 14.46
C TYR A 148 5.13 5.83 14.39
N ARG A 149 6.12 5.98 15.28
CA ARG A 149 7.10 7.08 15.22
C ARG A 149 7.92 7.05 13.95
N ARG A 150 8.40 5.87 13.53
CA ARG A 150 9.15 5.70 12.28
C ARG A 150 8.28 6.03 11.06
N ALA A 151 7.05 5.52 11.00
CA ALA A 151 6.11 5.82 9.92
C ALA A 151 5.81 7.32 9.84
N MET A 152 5.56 7.98 10.97
CA MET A 152 5.35 9.42 11.06
C MET A 152 6.57 10.21 10.58
N ALA A 153 7.80 9.79 10.94
CA ALA A 153 9.03 10.44 10.48
C ALA A 153 9.21 10.37 8.95
N LEU A 154 8.64 9.35 8.31
CA LEU A 154 8.58 9.18 6.86
C LEU A 154 7.35 9.87 6.22
N GLY A 155 6.60 10.66 6.98
CA GLY A 155 5.47 11.44 6.48
C GLY A 155 4.12 10.70 6.44
N GLU A 156 4.02 9.50 7.04
CA GLU A 156 2.75 8.76 7.09
C GLU A 156 1.80 9.36 8.12
N LEU A 157 0.73 9.99 7.65
CA LEU A 157 -0.26 10.65 8.49
C LEU A 157 -1.03 9.67 9.39
N GLU A 158 -1.35 8.49 8.88
CA GLU A 158 -2.05 7.47 9.66
C GLU A 158 -1.19 7.00 10.84
N GLY A 159 0.13 6.85 10.65
CA GLY A 159 1.07 6.56 11.74
C GLY A 159 1.07 7.64 12.83
N GLN A 160 0.97 8.92 12.45
CA GLN A 160 0.83 10.03 13.39
C GLN A 160 -0.47 9.93 14.21
N TYR A 161 -1.60 9.62 13.56
CA TYR A 161 -2.88 9.47 14.24
C TYR A 161 -2.89 8.25 15.17
N CYS A 162 -2.33 7.12 14.75
CA CYS A 162 -2.19 5.93 15.58
C CYS A 162 -1.34 6.21 16.81
N LEU A 163 -0.20 6.88 16.64
CA LEU A 163 0.65 7.31 17.77
C LEU A 163 -0.10 8.20 18.74
N ALA A 164 -0.80 9.21 18.25
CA ALA A 164 -1.59 10.10 19.10
C ALA A 164 -2.68 9.34 19.87
N GLY A 165 -3.36 8.40 19.21
CA GLY A 165 -4.35 7.52 19.81
C GLY A 165 -3.76 6.65 20.95
N LEU A 166 -2.59 6.06 20.69
CA LEU A 166 -1.87 5.25 21.66
C LEU A 166 -1.46 6.07 22.88
N LEU A 167 -0.88 7.26 22.68
CA LEU A 167 -0.47 8.17 23.77
C LEU A 167 -1.66 8.66 24.61
N ARG A 168 -2.81 8.91 23.98
CA ARG A 168 -4.04 9.32 24.70
C ARG A 168 -4.58 8.23 25.64
N ARG A 169 -4.32 6.97 25.38
CA ARG A 169 -4.74 5.85 26.26
C ARG A 169 -3.85 5.67 27.47
N ARG A 170 -2.67 6.26 27.49
CA ARG A 170 -1.82 6.30 28.69
C ARG A 170 -2.41 7.24 29.71
N LYS A 171 -2.28 6.88 30.99
CA LYS A 171 -2.85 7.66 32.11
C LYS A 171 -1.89 8.74 32.66
N ASP A 172 -0.91 9.16 31.86
CA ASP A 172 0.06 10.15 32.28
C ASP A 172 -0.11 11.50 31.52
N PRO A 173 0.07 12.65 32.21
CA PRO A 173 -0.12 13.96 31.62
C PRO A 173 0.87 14.32 30.50
N GLU A 174 2.04 13.68 30.49
CA GLU A 174 3.07 13.94 29.49
C GLU A 174 2.71 13.31 28.14
N SER A 175 2.23 12.07 28.15
CA SER A 175 1.68 11.40 26.97
C SER A 175 0.50 12.16 26.38
N HIS A 176 -0.41 12.68 27.23
CA HIS A 176 -1.54 13.49 26.75
C HIS A 176 -1.10 14.78 26.09
N ARG A 177 -0.07 15.47 26.63
CA ARG A 177 0.52 16.66 26.00
C ARG A 177 1.20 16.32 24.69
N GLY A 178 1.90 15.17 24.62
CA GLY A 178 2.51 14.64 23.41
C GLY A 178 1.47 14.37 22.32
N ALA A 179 0.39 13.69 22.64
CA ALA A 179 -0.72 13.43 21.73
C ALA A 179 -1.34 14.72 21.18
N ALA A 180 -1.59 15.71 22.05
CA ALA A 180 -2.15 16.99 21.62
C ALA A 180 -1.22 17.72 20.63
N ARG A 181 0.10 17.70 20.86
CA ARG A 181 1.09 18.30 19.95
C ARG A 181 1.11 17.62 18.56
N LEU A 182 1.00 16.29 18.53
CA LEU A 182 0.96 15.52 17.27
C LEU A 182 -0.27 15.90 16.43
N LEU A 183 -1.42 16.09 17.05
CA LEU A 183 -2.66 16.42 16.34
C LEU A 183 -2.74 17.90 15.89
N GLN A 184 -1.92 18.80 16.45
CA GLN A 184 -1.87 20.21 16.08
C GLN A 184 -0.94 20.50 14.89
N LYS A 185 0.02 19.62 14.60
CA LYS A 185 0.93 19.75 13.45
C LYS A 185 0.54 18.76 12.37
N PRO A 186 0.16 19.19 11.16
CA PRO A 186 0.18 18.29 10.02
C PRO A 186 1.59 17.69 9.91
N ALA A 187 1.71 16.43 9.53
CA ALA A 187 3.01 15.82 9.27
C ALA A 187 3.75 16.76 8.33
N ALA A 188 4.94 17.21 8.75
CA ALA A 188 5.75 18.07 7.91
C ALA A 188 6.15 17.24 6.69
N VAL A 189 5.41 17.42 5.60
CA VAL A 189 5.85 16.97 4.29
C VAL A 189 7.13 17.76 4.02
N GLY A 190 8.26 17.09 4.16
CA GLY A 190 9.54 17.62 3.72
C GLY A 190 9.42 17.88 2.22
N MET A 191 9.13 19.13 1.86
CA MET A 191 9.41 19.60 0.52
C MET A 191 10.88 20.04 0.50
N PRO A 192 11.63 19.58 -0.51
CA PRO A 192 12.94 20.15 -0.79
C PRO A 192 12.85 21.58 -1.25
#